data_30bef467a4550078f550b8295c340e9d
#
_entry.id   30bef467a4550078f550b8295c340e9d
#
_cell.length_a   1.000
_cell.length_b   1.000
_cell.length_c   1.000
_cell.angle_alpha   90.00
_cell.angle_beta   90.00
_cell.angle_gamma   90.00
#
_symmetry.space_group_name_H-M   'P 1'
#
loop_
_entity.id
_entity.type
_entity.pdbx_description
1 polymer ?
#
loop_
_entity_poly.entity_id
_entity_poly.type
_entity_poly.pdbx_seq_one_letter_code
_entity_poly.pdbx_strand_id
1 'polypeptide(L)'
;CPPKPLLAKVSPDLDIRQLEDVLEVAVNCGLAGIIATNTTLARPDLVSRRRGETGGLSGRPLREASTQMVREIYKRVGGKLVILGSGGIFSAEDAWEKLIAGATLLQAYTGFIYGGPGFASKVSRGLLRLMEKSGVVTIAEVVGKA
;
A
#
# COMPACT_ATOMS: atom_id res chain seq x y z
N CYS A 1 20.55 18.07 -14.20
CA CYS A 1 19.17 17.66 -13.92
C CYS A 1 18.94 17.69 -12.41
N PRO A 2 17.81 18.16 -11.92
CA PRO A 2 17.48 18.04 -10.50
C PRO A 2 17.46 16.57 -10.08
N PRO A 3 17.82 16.24 -8.83
CA PRO A 3 17.76 14.86 -8.34
C PRO A 3 16.32 14.34 -8.43
N LYS A 4 16.17 13.11 -8.93
CA LYS A 4 14.85 12.46 -9.02
C LYS A 4 14.47 11.88 -7.66
N PRO A 5 13.16 11.92 -7.29
CA PRO A 5 12.71 11.32 -6.05
C PRO A 5 12.93 9.80 -6.06
N LEU A 6 13.56 9.31 -5.00
CA LEU A 6 13.83 7.88 -4.81
C LEU A 6 12.89 7.34 -3.72
N LEU A 7 12.25 6.21 -3.99
CA LEU A 7 11.41 5.50 -3.04
C LEU A 7 11.96 4.08 -2.80
N ALA A 8 11.98 3.65 -1.55
CA ALA A 8 12.33 2.27 -1.21
C ALA A 8 11.06 1.40 -1.12
N LYS A 9 11.11 0.19 -1.68
CA LYS A 9 10.01 -0.77 -1.61
C LYS A 9 10.29 -1.84 -0.56
N VAL A 10 9.39 -1.96 0.42
CA VAL A 10 9.58 -2.85 1.57
C VAL A 10 8.76 -4.14 1.44
N SER A 11 9.25 -5.22 2.07
CA SER A 11 8.52 -6.47 2.20
C SER A 11 7.44 -6.36 3.28
N PRO A 12 6.27 -7.00 3.10
CA PRO A 12 5.28 -7.11 4.17
C PRO A 12 5.70 -8.08 5.29
N ASP A 13 6.77 -8.84 5.05
CA ASP A 13 7.26 -9.88 5.96
C ASP A 13 8.34 -9.36 6.91
N LEU A 14 8.66 -8.05 6.85
CA LEU A 14 9.56 -7.41 7.82
C LEU A 14 8.95 -7.42 9.22
N ASP A 15 9.77 -7.75 10.20
CA ASP A 15 9.40 -7.51 11.60
C ASP A 15 9.50 -6.01 11.95
N ILE A 16 9.02 -5.66 13.14
CA ILE A 16 8.94 -4.26 13.57
C ILE A 16 10.31 -3.60 13.66
N ARG A 17 11.34 -4.31 14.13
CA ARG A 17 12.71 -3.78 14.26
C ARG A 17 13.32 -3.54 12.88
N GLN A 18 13.22 -4.52 12.00
CA GLN A 18 13.67 -4.39 10.62
C GLN A 18 12.98 -3.22 9.90
N LEU A 19 11.69 -3.03 10.15
CA LEU A 19 10.95 -1.89 9.59
C LEU A 19 11.50 -0.57 10.14
N GLU A 20 11.74 -0.46 11.44
CA GLU A 20 12.27 0.73 12.09
C GLU A 20 13.65 1.10 11.54
N ASP A 21 14.55 0.13 11.39
CA ASP A 21 15.89 0.32 10.80
C ASP A 21 15.79 0.86 9.37
N VAL A 22 14.90 0.28 8.55
CA VAL A 22 14.67 0.75 7.17
C VAL A 22 14.13 2.18 7.13
N LEU A 23 13.18 2.51 8.00
CA LEU A 23 12.58 3.84 8.06
C LEU A 23 13.58 4.91 8.55
N GLU A 24 14.41 4.58 9.53
CA GLU A 24 15.47 5.45 10.01
C GLU A 24 16.46 5.78 8.88
N VAL A 25 16.95 4.76 8.18
CA VAL A 25 17.86 4.95 7.03
C VAL A 25 17.17 5.75 5.92
N ALA A 26 15.90 5.48 5.62
CA ALA A 26 15.16 6.19 4.58
C ALA A 26 15.04 7.69 4.89
N VAL A 27 14.75 8.05 6.14
CA VAL A 27 14.67 9.45 6.58
C VAL A 27 16.05 10.10 6.55
N ASN A 28 17.07 9.44 7.10
CA ASN A 28 18.42 9.98 7.20
C ASN A 28 19.10 10.18 5.82
N CYS A 29 18.78 9.30 4.86
CA CYS A 29 19.27 9.42 3.48
C CYS A 29 18.41 10.35 2.60
N GLY A 30 17.35 10.96 3.12
CA GLY A 30 16.49 11.88 2.38
C GLY A 30 15.69 11.20 1.26
N LEU A 31 15.25 9.94 1.45
CA LEU A 31 14.36 9.29 0.50
C LEU A 31 13.04 10.06 0.39
N ALA A 32 12.45 10.09 -0.81
CA ALA A 32 11.17 10.74 -1.04
C ALA A 32 9.99 9.96 -0.44
N GLY A 33 10.13 8.64 -0.29
CA GLY A 33 9.04 7.83 0.26
C GLY A 33 9.32 6.34 0.33
N ILE A 34 8.28 5.62 0.76
CA ILE A 34 8.27 4.16 0.90
C ILE A 34 7.12 3.58 0.08
N ILE A 35 7.38 2.47 -0.61
CA ILE A 35 6.33 1.67 -1.27
C ILE A 35 6.01 0.47 -0.36
N ALA A 36 4.83 0.45 0.19
CA ALA A 36 4.32 -0.62 1.05
C ALA A 36 3.13 -1.33 0.36
N THR A 37 3.35 -2.54 -0.20
CA THR A 37 4.49 -3.43 -0.01
C THR A 37 4.91 -4.16 -1.29
N ASN A 38 5.99 -4.95 -1.19
CA ASN A 38 6.30 -6.03 -2.12
C ASN A 38 5.34 -7.21 -1.89
N THR A 39 5.54 -8.32 -2.58
CA THR A 39 4.84 -9.60 -2.37
C THR A 39 5.31 -10.26 -1.07
N THR A 40 4.49 -11.18 -0.51
CA THR A 40 4.81 -11.92 0.72
C THR A 40 5.29 -13.34 0.42
N LEU A 41 6.15 -13.87 1.26
CA LEU A 41 6.51 -15.29 1.28
C LEU A 41 5.52 -16.12 2.11
N ALA A 42 4.71 -15.48 2.95
CA ALA A 42 3.66 -16.16 3.70
C ALA A 42 2.58 -16.72 2.75
N ARG A 43 2.00 -17.85 3.14
CA ARG A 43 0.99 -18.58 2.35
C ARG A 43 -0.25 -18.90 3.19
N PRO A 44 -0.84 -17.89 3.88
CA PRO A 44 -1.99 -18.13 4.73
C PRO A 44 -3.16 -18.64 3.87
N ASP A 45 -3.82 -19.67 4.34
CA ASP A 45 -5.11 -20.17 3.83
C ASP A 45 -5.18 -20.47 2.32
N LEU A 46 -4.04 -20.71 1.67
CA LEU A 46 -4.01 -21.07 0.26
C LEU A 46 -4.42 -22.52 0.04
N VAL A 47 -5.55 -22.71 -0.63
CA VAL A 47 -6.08 -24.04 -1.04
C VAL A 47 -5.55 -24.48 -2.41
N SER A 48 -4.83 -23.64 -3.14
CA SER A 48 -4.30 -23.95 -4.47
C SER A 48 -3.31 -25.11 -4.42
N ARG A 49 -3.38 -26.02 -5.42
CA ARG A 49 -2.39 -27.07 -5.61
C ARG A 49 -0.97 -26.53 -5.85
N ARG A 50 -0.86 -25.28 -6.31
CA ARG A 50 0.40 -24.56 -6.57
C ARG A 50 0.91 -23.75 -5.40
N ARG A 51 0.35 -23.94 -4.20
CA ARG A 51 0.77 -23.17 -3.00
C ARG A 51 2.25 -23.31 -2.64
N GLY A 52 2.92 -24.37 -3.10
CA GLY A 52 4.34 -24.63 -2.88
C GLY A 52 5.28 -24.03 -3.93
N GLU A 53 4.77 -23.33 -4.95
CA GLU A 53 5.62 -22.71 -5.97
C GLU A 53 6.50 -21.60 -5.35
N THR A 54 7.71 -21.46 -5.90
CA THR A 54 8.65 -20.38 -5.50
C THR A 54 8.15 -19.01 -5.95
N GLY A 55 8.56 -17.96 -5.25
CA GLY A 55 8.18 -16.58 -5.54
C GLY A 55 7.27 -15.97 -4.48
N GLY A 56 6.91 -14.72 -4.66
CA GLY A 56 6.06 -13.98 -3.74
C GLY A 56 4.57 -14.08 -4.08
N LEU A 57 3.73 -14.21 -3.05
CA LEU A 57 2.28 -14.17 -3.18
C LEU A 57 1.82 -12.72 -3.30
N SER A 58 0.99 -12.43 -4.31
CA SER A 58 0.33 -11.14 -4.52
C SER A 58 -1.19 -11.28 -4.52
N GLY A 59 -1.90 -10.20 -4.78
CA GLY A 59 -3.35 -10.19 -4.91
C GLY A 59 -4.09 -10.09 -3.57
N ARG A 60 -5.32 -10.60 -3.52
CA ARG A 60 -6.20 -10.47 -2.35
C ARG A 60 -5.59 -10.95 -1.03
N PRO A 61 -4.86 -12.08 -0.97
CA PRO A 61 -4.25 -12.53 0.28
C PRO A 61 -3.27 -11.53 0.91
N LEU A 62 -2.69 -10.63 0.10
CA LEU A 62 -1.76 -9.61 0.58
C LEU A 62 -2.45 -8.36 1.15
N ARG A 63 -3.77 -8.19 0.98
CA ARG A 63 -4.50 -6.96 1.32
C ARG A 63 -4.27 -6.54 2.76
N GLU A 64 -4.55 -7.42 3.70
CA GLU A 64 -4.50 -7.11 5.12
C GLU A 64 -3.08 -6.82 5.60
N ALA A 65 -2.12 -7.71 5.28
CA ALA A 65 -0.72 -7.53 5.65
C ALA A 65 -0.14 -6.22 5.09
N SER A 66 -0.44 -5.89 3.82
CA SER A 66 0.05 -4.65 3.22
C SER A 66 -0.62 -3.39 3.80
N THR A 67 -1.90 -3.46 4.18
CA THR A 67 -2.59 -2.35 4.82
C THR A 67 -2.06 -2.12 6.24
N GLN A 68 -1.80 -3.18 6.97
CA GLN A 68 -1.18 -3.09 8.29
C GLN A 68 0.23 -2.50 8.20
N MET A 69 1.03 -2.91 7.22
CA MET A 69 2.37 -2.34 6.99
C MET A 69 2.30 -0.83 6.70
N VAL A 70 1.35 -0.38 5.86
CA VAL A 70 1.10 1.06 5.63
C VAL A 70 0.82 1.78 6.94
N ARG A 71 -0.05 1.23 7.79
CA ARG A 71 -0.41 1.81 9.10
C ARG A 71 0.80 1.92 10.02
N GLU A 72 1.62 0.87 10.09
CA GLU A 72 2.81 0.85 10.93
C GLU A 72 3.88 1.85 10.46
N ILE A 73 4.04 2.00 9.14
CA ILE A 73 4.93 3.03 8.56
C ILE A 73 4.40 4.43 8.91
N TYR A 74 3.11 4.70 8.67
CA TYR A 74 2.53 6.02 8.91
C TYR A 74 2.67 6.46 10.37
N LYS A 75 2.42 5.55 11.33
CA LYS A 75 2.60 5.82 12.76
C LYS A 75 4.03 6.27 13.11
N ARG A 76 5.05 5.74 12.41
CA ARG A 76 6.45 6.01 12.71
C ARG A 76 7.01 7.23 11.98
N VAL A 77 6.60 7.44 10.75
CA VAL A 77 7.14 8.56 9.95
C VAL A 77 6.30 9.84 10.03
N GLY A 78 5.04 9.75 10.45
CA GLY A 78 4.19 10.92 10.71
C GLY A 78 4.08 11.88 9.52
N GLY A 79 4.02 11.40 8.29
CA GLY A 79 3.94 12.22 7.09
C GLY A 79 5.28 12.79 6.59
N LYS A 80 6.41 12.44 7.20
CA LYS A 80 7.76 12.85 6.72
C LYS A 80 8.15 12.21 5.38
N LEU A 81 7.58 11.06 5.07
CA LEU A 81 7.80 10.31 3.82
C LEU A 81 6.47 10.11 3.10
N VAL A 82 6.50 10.17 1.77
CA VAL A 82 5.36 9.75 0.96
C VAL A 82 5.19 8.22 1.11
N ILE A 83 3.99 7.76 1.42
CA ILE A 83 3.68 6.33 1.49
C ILE A 83 2.85 5.95 0.28
N LEU A 84 3.41 5.09 -0.56
CA LEU A 84 2.71 4.52 -1.71
C LEU A 84 2.19 3.14 -1.34
N GLY A 85 0.86 3.04 -1.11
CA GLY A 85 0.19 1.81 -0.72
C GLY A 85 0.03 0.85 -1.88
N SER A 86 0.56 -0.37 -1.75
CA SER A 86 0.53 -1.40 -2.78
C SER A 86 0.23 -2.77 -2.18
N GLY A 87 -0.58 -3.56 -2.88
CA GLY A 87 -0.95 -4.93 -2.50
C GLY A 87 -2.43 -5.09 -2.13
N GLY A 88 -3.09 -6.05 -2.76
CA GLY A 88 -4.46 -6.43 -2.45
C GLY A 88 -5.55 -5.43 -2.84
N ILE A 89 -5.28 -4.43 -3.68
CA ILE A 89 -6.28 -3.46 -4.14
C ILE A 89 -7.05 -4.08 -5.32
N PHE A 90 -8.35 -4.34 -5.13
CA PHE A 90 -9.28 -4.85 -6.13
C PHE A 90 -10.55 -4.00 -6.26
N SER A 91 -10.79 -3.11 -5.31
CA SER A 91 -11.96 -2.23 -5.26
C SER A 91 -11.60 -0.85 -4.72
N ALA A 92 -12.57 0.06 -4.74
CA ALA A 92 -12.43 1.38 -4.13
C ALA A 92 -12.33 1.30 -2.61
N GLU A 93 -13.01 0.34 -2.00
CA GLU A 93 -12.97 0.09 -0.55
C GLU A 93 -11.57 -0.37 -0.12
N ASP A 94 -10.94 -1.30 -0.86
CA ASP A 94 -9.55 -1.71 -0.59
C ASP A 94 -8.56 -0.53 -0.72
N ALA A 95 -8.79 0.32 -1.72
CA ALA A 95 -8.02 1.55 -1.92
C ALA A 95 -8.23 2.55 -0.77
N TRP A 96 -9.48 2.74 -0.35
CA TRP A 96 -9.87 3.60 0.76
C TRP A 96 -9.24 3.18 2.07
N GLU A 97 -9.24 1.88 2.39
CA GLU A 97 -8.58 1.35 3.59
C GLU A 97 -7.10 1.69 3.64
N LYS A 98 -6.40 1.66 2.50
CA LYS A 98 -4.98 2.03 2.46
C LYS A 98 -4.77 3.52 2.67
N LEU A 99 -5.66 4.37 2.14
CA LEU A 99 -5.60 5.82 2.35
C LEU A 99 -5.80 6.16 3.83
N ILE A 100 -6.84 5.63 4.47
CA ILE A 100 -7.07 5.86 5.90
C ILE A 100 -5.99 5.25 6.80
N ALA A 101 -5.30 4.19 6.32
CA ALA A 101 -4.14 3.63 7.00
C ALA A 101 -2.89 4.52 6.90
N GLY A 102 -2.87 5.53 6.02
CA GLY A 102 -1.79 6.50 5.87
C GLY A 102 -1.10 6.52 4.51
N ALA A 103 -1.59 5.77 3.51
CA ALA A 103 -1.05 5.87 2.16
C ALA A 103 -1.44 7.22 1.52
N THR A 104 -0.47 7.88 0.91
CA THR A 104 -0.67 9.14 0.16
C THR A 104 -0.97 8.87 -1.31
N LEU A 105 -0.37 7.80 -1.85
CA LEU A 105 -0.55 7.33 -3.22
C LEU A 105 -0.88 5.84 -3.21
N LEU A 106 -1.47 5.36 -4.32
CA LEU A 106 -1.85 3.96 -4.47
C LEU A 106 -1.24 3.35 -5.72
N GLN A 107 -0.83 2.09 -5.62
CA GLN A 107 -0.35 1.29 -6.73
C GLN A 107 -1.06 -0.07 -6.75
N ALA A 108 -1.60 -0.45 -7.90
CA ALA A 108 -2.21 -1.76 -8.10
C ALA A 108 -1.57 -2.49 -9.27
N TYR A 109 -1.34 -3.78 -9.12
CA TYR A 109 -0.84 -4.67 -10.17
C TYR A 109 -1.82 -5.82 -10.42
N THR A 110 -1.94 -6.77 -9.51
CA THR A 110 -2.79 -7.95 -9.66
C THR A 110 -4.28 -7.58 -9.83
N GLY A 111 -4.77 -6.58 -9.09
CA GLY A 111 -6.13 -6.09 -9.25
C GLY A 111 -6.40 -5.50 -10.63
N PHE A 112 -5.42 -4.80 -11.22
CA PHE A 112 -5.50 -4.29 -12.59
C PHE A 112 -5.54 -5.44 -13.62
N ILE A 113 -4.71 -6.48 -13.45
CA ILE A 113 -4.72 -7.64 -14.37
C ILE A 113 -6.09 -8.30 -14.43
N TYR A 114 -6.74 -8.52 -13.28
CA TYR A 114 -8.09 -9.13 -13.23
C TYR A 114 -9.22 -8.13 -13.55
N GLY A 115 -9.05 -6.85 -13.25
CA GLY A 115 -10.04 -5.80 -13.48
C GLY A 115 -10.03 -5.21 -14.89
N GLY A 116 -8.95 -5.43 -15.65
CA GLY A 116 -8.77 -4.95 -17.01
C GLY A 116 -8.57 -3.43 -17.12
N PRO A 117 -8.60 -2.87 -18.36
CA PRO A 117 -8.25 -1.47 -18.62
C PRO A 117 -9.12 -0.44 -17.87
N GLY A 118 -10.36 -0.80 -17.55
CA GLY A 118 -11.29 0.06 -16.80
C GLY A 118 -11.04 0.10 -15.28
N PHE A 119 -10.12 -0.70 -14.75
CA PHE A 119 -9.89 -0.86 -13.31
C PHE A 119 -9.60 0.46 -12.61
N ALA A 120 -8.63 1.23 -13.10
CA ALA A 120 -8.23 2.49 -12.46
C ALA A 120 -9.41 3.49 -12.42
N SER A 121 -10.13 3.64 -13.52
CA SER A 121 -11.31 4.52 -13.59
C SER A 121 -12.43 4.06 -12.63
N LYS A 122 -12.64 2.74 -12.51
CA LYS A 122 -13.64 2.19 -11.58
C LYS A 122 -13.26 2.47 -10.12
N VAL A 123 -12.00 2.25 -9.75
CA VAL A 123 -11.50 2.54 -8.40
C VAL A 123 -11.61 4.03 -8.10
N SER A 124 -11.16 4.92 -9.01
CA SER A 124 -11.23 6.37 -8.82
C SER A 124 -12.66 6.87 -8.63
N ARG A 125 -13.61 6.41 -9.45
CA ARG A 125 -15.03 6.75 -9.28
C ARG A 125 -15.61 6.24 -7.96
N GLY A 126 -15.20 5.05 -7.54
CA GLY A 126 -15.60 4.52 -6.23
C GLY A 126 -15.04 5.33 -5.08
N LEU A 127 -13.78 5.77 -5.16
CA LEU A 127 -13.17 6.66 -4.16
C LEU A 127 -13.91 8.00 -4.06
N LEU A 128 -14.30 8.61 -5.18
CA LEU A 128 -15.10 9.84 -5.17
C LEU A 128 -16.42 9.64 -4.40
N ARG A 129 -17.13 8.55 -4.63
CA ARG A 129 -18.36 8.23 -3.88
C ARG A 129 -18.11 8.02 -2.38
N LEU A 130 -16.99 7.40 -2.02
CA LEU A 130 -16.61 7.22 -0.61
C LEU A 130 -16.27 8.56 0.04
N MET A 131 -15.60 9.46 -0.68
CA MET A 131 -15.34 10.83 -0.23
C MET A 131 -16.64 11.59 0.02
N GLU A 132 -17.56 11.60 -0.96
CA GLU A 132 -18.88 12.23 -0.85
C GLU A 132 -19.65 11.70 0.38
N LYS A 133 -19.68 10.36 0.54
CA LYS A 133 -20.35 9.71 1.69
C LYS A 133 -19.71 10.08 3.03
N SER A 134 -18.41 10.31 3.05
CA SER A 134 -17.65 10.67 4.25
C SER A 134 -17.58 12.18 4.51
N GLY A 135 -18.16 12.99 3.63
CA GLY A 135 -18.17 14.46 3.77
C GLY A 135 -16.80 15.12 3.63
N VAL A 136 -15.84 14.46 2.94
CA VAL A 136 -14.49 14.99 2.73
C VAL A 136 -14.32 15.50 1.30
N VAL A 137 -13.59 16.60 1.16
CA VAL A 137 -13.37 17.27 -0.13
C VAL A 137 -12.09 16.80 -0.82
N THR A 138 -11.08 16.46 -0.04
CA THR A 138 -9.78 16.02 -0.56
C THR A 138 -9.35 14.68 0.03
N ILE A 139 -8.58 13.90 -0.76
CA ILE A 139 -7.97 12.64 -0.29
C ILE A 139 -7.03 12.89 0.91
N ALA A 140 -6.35 14.04 0.95
CA ALA A 140 -5.44 14.38 2.04
C ALA A 140 -6.13 14.40 3.41
N GLU A 141 -7.43 14.70 3.44
CA GLU A 141 -8.21 14.73 4.68
C GLU A 141 -8.45 13.36 5.32
N VAL A 142 -8.29 12.28 4.55
CA VAL A 142 -8.52 10.91 5.05
C VAL A 142 -7.23 10.16 5.35
N VAL A 143 -6.11 10.65 4.86
CA VAL A 143 -4.80 10.00 5.06
C VAL A 143 -4.47 9.91 6.55
N GLY A 144 -4.31 8.66 7.03
CA GLY A 144 -3.93 8.39 8.41
C GLY A 144 -5.04 8.59 9.45
N LYS A 145 -6.31 8.62 9.05
CA LYS A 145 -7.47 8.72 9.96
C LYS A 145 -8.03 7.36 10.42
N ALA A 146 -7.20 6.27 10.36
CA ALA A 146 -7.60 4.94 10.84
C ALA A 146 -7.63 4.88 12.38
#